data_44dd10a499264c29b5a5c2aa6a45608d
#
_entry.id   44dd10a499264c29b5a5c2aa6a45608d
#
_cell.length_a   1.000
_cell.length_b   1.000
_cell.length_c   1.000
_cell.angle_alpha   90.00
_cell.angle_beta   90.00
_cell.angle_gamma   90.00
#
_symmetry.space_group_name_H-M   'P 1'
#
loop_
_entity.id
_entity.type
_entity.pdbx_description
1 polymer ?
#
loop_
_entity_poly.entity_id
_entity_poly.type
_entity_poly.pdbx_seq_one_letter_code
_entity_poly.pdbx_strand_id
1 'polypeptide(L)'
;MFFKCSICDEKLKRGYKTLACENNHTFDIAKEGYSNLISGHKKXKYDKKLFIARRELNDSSNLYSILISKIIEIIKKYEIKTKNNVIDVGTGEGYILNEISKTFLGENEFLGIDIAKEGVKKAAKSYKNINWLVADLADIPVMNGNVDFLINVLSPSNYDEFKRVLDKEGKLIKIIPNSDYLKEIRNIVFSNHKNKDYDNSEVIDLFEANFNKIEMIDISYKVKLNKEELNKLLDMTPLTWNLSDVEKEGIIKKNLSEITMSFKVLVGGFKTS
;
A
#
# COMPACT_ATOMS: atom_id res chain seq x y z
N MET A 1 -12.30 11.21 -9.68
CA MET A 1 -12.72 10.24 -8.63
C MET A 1 -13.71 10.89 -7.69
N PHE A 2 -14.70 10.16 -7.22
CA PHE A 2 -15.74 10.70 -6.33
C PHE A 2 -15.58 10.14 -4.92
N PHE A 3 -15.34 11.03 -3.96
CA PHE A 3 -15.21 10.65 -2.55
C PHE A 3 -16.60 10.50 -1.91
N LYS A 4 -16.66 9.61 -0.94
CA LYS A 4 -17.85 9.25 -0.16
C LYS A 4 -17.71 9.83 1.26
N CYS A 5 -18.77 10.41 1.77
CA CYS A 5 -18.84 10.89 3.16
C CYS A 5 -18.87 9.69 4.12
N SER A 6 -17.96 9.64 5.08
CA SER A 6 -17.89 8.54 6.07
C SER A 6 -18.99 8.62 7.16
N ILE A 7 -19.91 9.59 7.06
CA ILE A 7 -20.99 9.76 8.03
C ILE A 7 -22.35 9.36 7.42
N CYS A 8 -22.58 9.71 6.14
CA CYS A 8 -23.91 9.53 5.53
C CYS A 8 -23.85 8.95 4.10
N ASP A 9 -22.68 8.51 3.66
CA ASP A 9 -22.42 7.90 2.35
C ASP A 9 -22.65 8.82 1.13
N GLU A 10 -23.09 10.07 1.33
CA GLU A 10 -23.26 11.04 0.24
C GLU A 10 -21.93 11.46 -0.38
N LYS A 11 -21.99 11.90 -1.63
CA LYS A 11 -20.82 12.37 -2.37
C LYS A 11 -20.22 13.60 -1.70
N LEU A 12 -18.89 13.59 -1.53
CA LEU A 12 -18.13 14.76 -1.05
C LEU A 12 -17.69 15.62 -2.22
N LYS A 13 -17.89 16.92 -2.06
CA LYS A 13 -17.40 17.97 -2.97
C LYS A 13 -16.17 18.63 -2.33
N ARG A 14 -15.15 18.87 -3.15
CA ARG A 14 -13.92 19.53 -2.67
C ARG A 14 -14.08 21.04 -2.77
N GLY A 15 -13.96 21.69 -1.63
CA GLY A 15 -13.82 23.16 -1.52
C GLY A 15 -12.36 23.55 -1.36
N TYR A 16 -12.12 24.81 -0.98
CA TYR A 16 -10.76 25.35 -0.84
C TYR A 16 -9.97 24.64 0.28
N LYS A 17 -10.59 24.47 1.45
CA LYS A 17 -9.95 23.87 2.64
C LYS A 17 -10.74 22.72 3.26
N THR A 18 -11.80 22.29 2.60
CA THR A 18 -12.69 21.25 3.15
C THR A 18 -13.20 20.33 2.05
N LEU A 19 -13.58 19.12 2.48
CA LEU A 19 -14.49 18.25 1.73
C LEU A 19 -15.84 18.35 2.42
N ALA A 20 -16.93 18.51 1.67
CA ALA A 20 -18.27 18.66 2.25
C ALA A 20 -19.31 17.88 1.44
N CYS A 21 -20.31 17.31 2.10
CA CYS A 21 -21.45 16.67 1.44
C CYS A 21 -22.70 17.55 1.52
N GLU A 22 -23.76 17.14 0.83
CA GLU A 22 -25.02 17.88 0.79
C GLU A 22 -25.75 17.90 2.15
N ASN A 23 -25.41 16.94 3.03
CA ASN A 23 -25.94 16.90 4.41
C ASN A 23 -25.09 17.74 5.39
N ASN A 24 -24.24 18.61 4.87
CA ASN A 24 -23.42 19.55 5.65
C ASN A 24 -22.36 18.89 6.55
N HIS A 25 -22.02 17.61 6.34
CA HIS A 25 -20.84 17.04 6.99
C HIS A 25 -19.59 17.61 6.30
N THR A 26 -18.63 18.06 7.11
CA THR A 26 -17.40 18.68 6.60
C THR A 26 -16.16 18.02 7.19
N PHE A 27 -15.13 17.89 6.37
CA PHE A 27 -13.83 17.32 6.75
C PHE A 27 -12.74 18.29 6.29
N ASP A 28 -11.91 18.74 7.22
CA ASP A 28 -10.83 19.67 6.89
C ASP A 28 -9.78 19.03 6.00
N ILE A 29 -9.25 19.83 5.06
CA ILE A 29 -8.04 19.50 4.33
C ILE A 29 -6.88 20.12 5.11
N ALA A 30 -6.05 19.28 5.71
CA ALA A 30 -4.90 19.72 6.50
C ALA A 30 -3.91 20.53 5.62
N LYS A 31 -3.09 21.36 6.26
CA LYS A 31 -2.08 22.17 5.55
C LYS A 31 -1.10 21.31 4.71
N GLU A 32 -0.91 20.07 5.10
CA GLU A 32 -0.09 19.12 4.34
C GLU A 32 -0.78 18.63 3.07
N GLY A 33 -2.12 18.67 2.99
CA GLY A 33 -2.90 18.31 1.82
C GLY A 33 -3.70 17.01 1.94
N TYR A 34 -3.85 16.45 3.14
CA TYR A 34 -4.69 15.26 3.38
C TYR A 34 -5.97 15.62 4.11
N SER A 35 -6.98 14.74 4.02
CA SER A 35 -8.18 14.81 4.87
C SER A 35 -8.29 13.56 5.72
N ASN A 36 -8.84 13.72 6.93
CA ASN A 36 -9.08 12.61 7.85
C ASN A 36 -10.59 12.31 7.88
N LEU A 37 -10.97 11.15 7.37
CA LEU A 37 -12.36 10.71 7.30
C LEU A 37 -12.69 9.60 8.33
N ILE A 38 -11.77 9.30 9.25
CA ILE A 38 -12.04 8.33 10.32
C ILE A 38 -12.91 8.99 11.39
N SER A 39 -14.02 8.35 11.73
CA SER A 39 -14.82 8.71 12.88
C SER A 39 -14.26 8.01 14.14
N GLY A 40 -13.91 8.80 15.17
CA GLY A 40 -13.36 8.29 16.43
C GLY A 40 -11.85 8.14 16.44
N HIS A 41 -11.32 7.66 17.58
CA HIS A 41 -9.89 7.47 17.80
C HIS A 41 -9.49 6.01 17.59
N LYS A 42 -8.87 5.70 16.46
CA LYS A 42 -8.21 4.41 16.22
C LYS A 42 -6.71 4.59 16.39
N LYS A 43 -6.11 3.80 17.28
CA LYS A 43 -4.65 3.82 17.48
C LYS A 43 -3.97 2.84 16.54
N UNK A 44 -3.23 3.24 15.61
CA UNK A 44 -2.61 2.51 14.85
C UNK A 44 -1.45 2.15 15.47
N LYS A 45 -0.98 1.09 15.40
CA LYS A 45 0.27 0.55 15.97
C LYS A 45 1.53 1.13 15.30
N TYR A 46 1.36 1.85 14.21
CA TYR A 46 2.47 2.37 13.39
C TYR A 46 2.89 3.74 13.91
N ASP A 47 4.13 3.88 14.31
CA ASP A 47 4.65 5.14 14.81
C ASP A 47 5.34 5.97 13.71
N LYS A 48 5.66 7.20 14.06
CA LYS A 48 6.29 8.16 13.17
C LYS A 48 7.69 7.69 12.74
N LYS A 49 8.43 7.00 13.62
CA LYS A 49 9.81 6.54 13.32
C LYS A 49 9.82 5.53 12.18
N LEU A 50 8.86 4.61 12.18
CA LEU A 50 8.72 3.61 11.11
C LEU A 50 8.59 4.27 9.72
N PHE A 51 7.72 5.29 9.62
CA PHE A 51 7.50 5.96 8.33
C PHE A 51 8.69 6.85 7.91
N ILE A 52 9.48 7.33 8.88
CA ILE A 52 10.73 8.05 8.56
C ILE A 52 11.74 7.05 7.98
N ALA A 53 11.98 5.94 8.68
CA ALA A 53 12.93 4.90 8.22
C ALA A 53 12.54 4.37 6.84
N ARG A 54 11.23 4.09 6.64
CA ARG A 54 10.71 3.62 5.34
C ARG A 54 10.98 4.62 4.22
N ARG A 55 10.69 5.90 4.45
CA ARG A 55 10.93 6.96 3.47
C ARG A 55 12.42 7.07 3.13
N GLU A 56 13.27 7.15 4.13
CA GLU A 56 14.71 7.30 3.94
C GLU A 56 15.30 6.11 3.19
N LEU A 57 14.83 4.89 3.50
CA LEU A 57 15.27 3.69 2.78
C LEU A 57 14.80 3.74 1.32
N ASN A 58 13.55 4.10 1.07
CA ASN A 58 13.00 4.19 -0.28
C ASN A 58 13.72 5.26 -1.12
N ASP A 59 14.07 6.39 -0.50
CA ASP A 59 14.77 7.48 -1.19
C ASP A 59 16.24 7.13 -1.51
N SER A 60 16.87 6.24 -0.73
CA SER A 60 18.28 5.88 -0.92
C SER A 60 18.50 4.58 -1.68
N SER A 61 17.50 3.70 -1.73
CA SER A 61 17.63 2.36 -2.30
C SER A 61 16.63 2.13 -3.44
N ASN A 62 16.88 1.09 -4.21
CA ASN A 62 15.98 0.64 -5.27
C ASN A 62 15.06 -0.53 -4.80
N LEU A 63 14.72 -0.53 -3.49
CA LEU A 63 14.07 -1.66 -2.84
C LEU A 63 12.82 -2.16 -3.58
N TYR A 64 11.98 -1.25 -4.07
CA TYR A 64 10.72 -1.60 -4.73
C TYR A 64 10.70 -1.32 -6.24
N SER A 65 11.82 -0.98 -6.85
CA SER A 65 11.85 -0.52 -8.25
C SER A 65 11.26 -1.55 -9.24
N ILE A 66 11.63 -2.82 -9.10
CA ILE A 66 11.14 -3.90 -10.00
C ILE A 66 9.64 -4.17 -9.75
N LEU A 67 9.21 -4.15 -8.49
CA LEU A 67 7.78 -4.27 -8.15
C LEU A 67 6.97 -3.13 -8.75
N ILE A 68 7.44 -1.88 -8.60
CA ILE A 68 6.78 -0.68 -9.14
C ILE A 68 6.67 -0.80 -10.68
N SER A 69 7.76 -1.18 -11.34
CA SER A 69 7.76 -1.38 -12.80
C SER A 69 6.71 -2.41 -13.23
N LYS A 70 6.58 -3.50 -12.45
CA LYS A 70 5.57 -4.54 -12.76
C LYS A 70 4.14 -4.02 -12.55
N ILE A 71 3.88 -3.24 -11.51
CA ILE A 71 2.55 -2.63 -11.29
C ILE A 71 2.22 -1.69 -12.46
N ILE A 72 3.18 -0.86 -12.88
CA ILE A 72 3.02 0.05 -14.04
C ILE A 72 2.68 -0.75 -15.32
N GLU A 73 3.41 -1.84 -15.56
CA GLU A 73 3.17 -2.74 -16.71
C GLU A 73 1.73 -3.29 -16.68
N ILE A 74 1.26 -3.73 -15.51
CA ILE A 74 -0.10 -4.26 -15.35
C ILE A 74 -1.14 -3.17 -15.61
N ILE A 75 -0.96 -1.96 -15.07
CA ILE A 75 -1.88 -0.84 -15.32
C ILE A 75 -1.96 -0.57 -16.82
N LYS A 76 -0.82 -0.42 -17.50
CA LYS A 76 -0.76 -0.17 -18.96
C LYS A 76 -1.44 -1.29 -19.77
N LYS A 77 -1.29 -2.53 -19.32
CA LYS A 77 -1.87 -3.71 -20.02
C LYS A 77 -3.39 -3.72 -19.94
N TYR A 78 -3.95 -3.27 -18.81
CA TYR A 78 -5.39 -3.40 -18.55
C TYR A 78 -6.14 -2.07 -18.57
N GLU A 79 -5.47 -0.95 -18.83
CA GLU A 79 -6.16 0.34 -18.94
C GLU A 79 -7.03 0.36 -20.21
N ILE A 80 -8.29 0.80 -20.03
CA ILE A 80 -9.27 0.88 -21.11
C ILE A 80 -9.80 2.30 -21.29
N LYS A 81 -9.47 3.18 -20.36
CA LYS A 81 -9.90 4.59 -20.36
C LYS A 81 -8.69 5.50 -20.56
N THR A 82 -8.91 6.64 -21.16
CA THR A 82 -7.87 7.68 -21.28
C THR A 82 -7.54 8.33 -19.94
N LYS A 83 -8.45 8.20 -18.96
CA LYS A 83 -8.25 8.70 -17.59
C LYS A 83 -8.81 7.68 -16.62
N ASN A 84 -7.94 7.11 -15.81
CA ASN A 84 -8.29 6.08 -14.84
C ASN A 84 -8.22 6.63 -13.41
N ASN A 85 -9.03 6.08 -12.54
CA ASN A 85 -8.99 6.28 -11.09
C ASN A 85 -8.19 5.14 -10.45
N VAL A 86 -7.02 5.46 -9.90
CA VAL A 86 -6.10 4.50 -9.30
C VAL A 86 -6.03 4.75 -7.80
N ILE A 87 -6.35 3.74 -7.00
CA ILE A 87 -6.23 3.86 -5.54
C ILE A 87 -5.23 2.86 -4.99
N ASP A 88 -4.50 3.28 -3.95
CA ASP A 88 -3.60 2.42 -3.17
C ASP A 88 -4.12 2.37 -1.73
N VAL A 89 -4.56 1.19 -1.31
CA VAL A 89 -5.14 0.97 0.02
C VAL A 89 -4.13 0.29 0.95
N GLY A 90 -3.81 0.98 2.04
CA GLY A 90 -2.68 0.65 2.89
C GLY A 90 -1.40 1.31 2.38
N THR A 91 -1.52 2.53 1.87
CA THR A 91 -0.46 3.24 1.13
C THR A 91 0.76 3.62 1.97
N GLY A 92 0.63 3.61 3.30
CA GLY A 92 1.70 4.02 4.21
C GLY A 92 2.13 5.47 4.00
N GLU A 93 3.42 5.66 3.68
CA GLU A 93 3.98 7.00 3.41
C GLU A 93 3.99 7.36 1.91
N GLY A 94 3.31 6.55 1.09
CA GLY A 94 2.95 6.90 -0.29
C GLY A 94 4.01 6.75 -1.36
N TYR A 95 5.17 6.20 -1.05
CA TYR A 95 6.29 6.12 -2.01
C TYR A 95 5.92 5.33 -3.28
N ILE A 96 5.38 4.13 -3.10
CA ILE A 96 5.04 3.25 -4.24
C ILE A 96 4.04 3.93 -5.16
N LEU A 97 2.95 4.47 -4.59
CA LEU A 97 1.93 5.16 -5.38
C LEU A 97 2.50 6.39 -6.10
N ASN A 98 3.37 7.15 -5.43
CA ASN A 98 4.03 8.30 -6.04
C ASN A 98 4.88 7.90 -7.25
N GLU A 99 5.69 6.85 -7.12
CA GLU A 99 6.55 6.39 -8.23
C GLU A 99 5.69 5.90 -9.41
N ILE A 100 4.60 5.18 -9.12
CA ILE A 100 3.64 4.77 -10.15
C ILE A 100 3.04 6.01 -10.85
N SER A 101 2.60 7.01 -10.06
CA SER A 101 1.91 8.20 -10.59
C SER A 101 2.78 9.01 -11.57
N LYS A 102 4.09 9.02 -11.38
CA LYS A 102 5.02 9.73 -12.27
C LYS A 102 4.95 9.25 -13.73
N THR A 103 4.62 7.97 -13.93
CA THR A 103 4.51 7.39 -15.28
C THR A 103 3.24 7.87 -16.01
N PHE A 104 2.19 8.24 -15.25
CA PHE A 104 0.87 8.57 -15.79
C PHE A 104 0.50 10.04 -15.54
N LEU A 105 1.47 10.94 -15.58
CA LEU A 105 1.26 12.37 -15.29
C LEU A 105 0.20 12.97 -16.19
N GLY A 106 -0.87 13.51 -15.58
CA GLY A 106 -1.97 14.16 -16.27
C GLY A 106 -3.02 13.22 -16.86
N GLU A 107 -2.76 11.93 -16.87
CA GLU A 107 -3.66 10.93 -17.48
C GLU A 107 -4.62 10.32 -16.46
N ASN A 108 -4.16 10.07 -15.25
CA ASN A 108 -4.92 9.36 -14.22
C ASN A 108 -5.11 10.20 -12.95
N GLU A 109 -6.15 9.87 -12.17
CA GLU A 109 -6.33 10.38 -10.81
C GLU A 109 -5.85 9.35 -9.81
N PHE A 110 -5.05 9.80 -8.84
CA PHE A 110 -4.45 8.94 -7.83
C PHE A 110 -4.96 9.28 -6.43
N LEU A 111 -5.21 8.25 -5.64
CA LEU A 111 -5.62 8.36 -4.23
C LEU A 111 -4.88 7.35 -3.38
N GLY A 112 -4.19 7.82 -2.34
CA GLY A 112 -3.60 6.97 -1.31
C GLY A 112 -4.44 7.00 -0.04
N ILE A 113 -4.74 5.81 0.50
CA ILE A 113 -5.55 5.64 1.71
C ILE A 113 -4.78 4.83 2.73
N ASP A 114 -4.73 5.29 3.97
CA ASP A 114 -4.19 4.52 5.08
C ASP A 114 -4.85 4.94 6.39
N ILE A 115 -4.97 4.01 7.31
CA ILE A 115 -5.45 4.30 8.67
C ILE A 115 -4.38 5.02 9.50
N ALA A 116 -3.10 4.84 9.14
CA ALA A 116 -1.96 5.43 9.85
C ALA A 116 -1.76 6.90 9.46
N LYS A 117 -2.35 7.80 10.20
CA LYS A 117 -2.29 9.26 9.97
C LYS A 117 -0.87 9.79 9.73
N GLU A 118 0.14 9.29 10.46
CA GLU A 118 1.51 9.78 10.31
C GLU A 118 2.12 9.42 8.94
N GLY A 119 1.77 8.25 8.40
CA GLY A 119 2.15 7.87 7.04
C GLY A 119 1.52 8.78 6.01
N VAL A 120 0.19 8.93 6.07
CA VAL A 120 -0.58 9.77 5.14
C VAL A 120 -0.12 11.24 5.21
N LYS A 121 0.13 11.75 6.40
CA LYS A 121 0.65 13.12 6.60
C LYS A 121 2.01 13.30 5.91
N LYS A 122 2.90 12.29 6.02
CA LYS A 122 4.22 12.32 5.37
C LYS A 122 4.06 12.27 3.84
N ALA A 123 3.18 11.42 3.33
CA ALA A 123 2.87 11.32 1.91
C ALA A 123 2.36 12.67 1.37
N ALA A 124 1.34 13.25 2.00
CA ALA A 124 0.73 14.51 1.58
C ALA A 124 1.69 15.70 1.63
N LYS A 125 2.63 15.68 2.58
CA LYS A 125 3.67 16.73 2.66
C LYS A 125 4.60 16.68 1.45
N SER A 126 4.94 15.49 0.96
CA SER A 126 5.95 15.28 -0.08
C SER A 126 5.35 15.23 -1.50
N TYR A 127 4.17 14.63 -1.66
CA TYR A 127 3.62 14.27 -2.97
C TYR A 127 2.29 15.00 -3.21
N LYS A 128 2.34 16.10 -3.97
CA LYS A 128 1.22 17.06 -4.12
C LYS A 128 0.20 16.70 -5.22
N ASN A 129 0.58 15.82 -6.13
CA ASN A 129 -0.26 15.44 -7.27
C ASN A 129 -1.17 14.24 -7.01
N ILE A 130 -1.23 13.79 -5.77
CA ILE A 130 -2.01 12.63 -5.33
C ILE A 130 -2.96 13.09 -4.23
N ASN A 131 -4.17 12.57 -4.22
CA ASN A 131 -5.12 12.78 -3.13
C ASN A 131 -4.77 11.84 -1.98
N TRP A 132 -4.80 12.33 -0.75
CA TRP A 132 -4.42 11.56 0.43
C TRP A 132 -5.53 11.59 1.47
N LEU A 133 -5.99 10.41 1.90
CA LEU A 133 -7.04 10.28 2.90
C LEU A 133 -6.60 9.37 4.05
N VAL A 134 -6.84 9.82 5.27
CA VAL A 134 -6.78 8.95 6.44
C VAL A 134 -8.15 8.30 6.57
N ALA A 135 -8.22 7.00 6.35
CA ALA A 135 -9.49 6.26 6.34
C ALA A 135 -9.27 4.77 6.64
N ASP A 136 -10.35 4.10 6.99
CA ASP A 136 -10.35 2.67 7.29
C ASP A 136 -10.62 1.86 6.01
N LEU A 137 -9.91 0.75 5.83
CA LEU A 137 -10.17 -0.23 4.78
C LEU A 137 -11.56 -0.91 4.93
N ALA A 138 -12.13 -0.82 6.12
CA ALA A 138 -13.47 -1.35 6.37
C ALA A 138 -14.59 -0.44 5.85
N ASP A 139 -14.24 0.79 5.46
CA ASP A 139 -15.18 1.77 4.89
C ASP A 139 -14.38 2.73 4.00
N ILE A 140 -14.06 2.29 2.81
CA ILE A 140 -13.26 3.07 1.85
C ILE A 140 -14.07 4.28 1.39
N PRO A 141 -13.57 5.52 1.60
CA PRO A 141 -14.35 6.73 1.31
C PRO A 141 -14.34 7.10 -0.19
N VAL A 142 -14.75 6.14 -1.01
CA VAL A 142 -14.92 6.29 -2.46
C VAL A 142 -16.30 5.75 -2.83
N MET A 143 -16.99 6.43 -3.74
CA MET A 143 -18.30 6.02 -4.23
C MET A 143 -18.20 4.67 -4.96
N ASN A 144 -19.31 3.91 -4.96
CA ASN A 144 -19.39 2.59 -5.60
C ASN A 144 -19.00 2.66 -7.09
N GLY A 145 -18.23 1.69 -7.55
CA GLY A 145 -17.91 1.54 -8.97
C GLY A 145 -17.06 2.66 -9.56
N ASN A 146 -16.27 3.35 -8.75
CA ASN A 146 -15.51 4.53 -9.18
C ASN A 146 -14.00 4.30 -9.36
N VAL A 147 -13.53 3.08 -9.17
CA VAL A 147 -12.09 2.76 -9.17
C VAL A 147 -11.77 1.84 -10.35
N ASP A 148 -10.82 2.23 -11.18
CA ASP A 148 -10.35 1.40 -12.30
C ASP A 148 -9.23 0.47 -11.88
N PHE A 149 -8.32 0.93 -11.01
CA PHE A 149 -7.25 0.10 -10.46
C PHE A 149 -7.16 0.29 -8.94
N LEU A 150 -7.33 -0.81 -8.22
CA LEU A 150 -7.11 -0.87 -6.77
C LEU A 150 -5.82 -1.62 -6.51
N ILE A 151 -4.85 -0.93 -5.92
CA ILE A 151 -3.54 -1.48 -5.55
C ILE A 151 -3.56 -1.77 -4.04
N ASN A 152 -3.03 -2.92 -3.63
CA ASN A 152 -2.94 -3.32 -2.22
C ASN A 152 -1.60 -4.04 -2.01
N VAL A 153 -0.61 -3.31 -1.49
CA VAL A 153 0.77 -3.79 -1.33
C VAL A 153 1.04 -4.17 0.12
N LEU A 154 1.26 -5.46 0.38
CA LEU A 154 1.67 -5.98 1.70
C LEU A 154 0.77 -5.46 2.85
N SER A 155 -0.53 -5.32 2.56
CA SER A 155 -1.51 -4.73 3.46
C SER A 155 -2.73 -5.66 3.58
N PRO A 156 -3.49 -5.60 4.68
CA PRO A 156 -4.73 -6.35 4.80
C PRO A 156 -5.72 -6.06 3.68
N SER A 157 -6.64 -6.97 3.44
CA SER A 157 -7.69 -6.83 2.42
C SER A 157 -9.08 -6.82 3.06
N ASN A 158 -9.96 -6.01 2.49
CA ASN A 158 -11.40 -6.11 2.71
C ASN A 158 -12.04 -6.27 1.33
N TYR A 159 -12.31 -7.51 0.94
CA TYR A 159 -12.75 -7.81 -0.41
C TYR A 159 -14.15 -7.28 -0.73
N ASP A 160 -15.03 -7.14 0.28
CA ASP A 160 -16.35 -6.56 0.06
C ASP A 160 -16.23 -5.08 -0.31
N GLU A 161 -15.40 -4.33 0.41
CA GLU A 161 -15.11 -2.93 0.10
C GLU A 161 -14.37 -2.80 -1.24
N PHE A 162 -13.42 -3.70 -1.53
CA PHE A 162 -12.71 -3.69 -2.81
C PHE A 162 -13.69 -3.89 -3.98
N LYS A 163 -14.60 -4.85 -3.87
CA LYS A 163 -15.67 -5.08 -4.86
C LYS A 163 -16.60 -3.88 -4.98
N ARG A 164 -16.97 -3.28 -3.85
CA ARG A 164 -17.88 -2.13 -3.85
C ARG A 164 -17.32 -0.93 -4.62
N VAL A 165 -16.02 -0.61 -4.42
CA VAL A 165 -15.44 0.59 -5.03
C VAL A 165 -14.97 0.37 -6.47
N LEU A 166 -14.62 -0.86 -6.85
CA LEU A 166 -14.13 -1.16 -8.20
C LEU A 166 -15.23 -0.98 -9.26
N ASP A 167 -14.87 -0.36 -10.39
CA ASP A 167 -15.64 -0.35 -11.62
C ASP A 167 -15.82 -1.80 -12.13
N LYS A 168 -16.86 -2.06 -12.89
CA LYS A 168 -17.15 -3.41 -13.45
C LYS A 168 -15.98 -3.97 -14.26
N GLU A 169 -15.23 -3.13 -14.93
CA GLU A 169 -14.03 -3.51 -15.68
C GLU A 169 -12.74 -3.33 -14.86
N GLY A 170 -12.87 -2.84 -13.62
CA GLY A 170 -11.76 -2.53 -12.73
C GLY A 170 -10.92 -3.74 -12.37
N LYS A 171 -9.67 -3.48 -11.98
CA LYS A 171 -8.71 -4.52 -11.60
C LYS A 171 -8.18 -4.30 -10.18
N LEU A 172 -8.17 -5.38 -9.41
CA LEU A 172 -7.45 -5.46 -8.15
C LEU A 172 -6.03 -5.96 -8.44
N ILE A 173 -5.03 -5.22 -7.98
CA ILE A 173 -3.60 -5.60 -8.05
C ILE A 173 -3.14 -5.80 -6.61
N LYS A 174 -3.14 -7.05 -6.15
CA LYS A 174 -2.76 -7.39 -4.78
C LYS A 174 -1.37 -7.98 -4.75
N ILE A 175 -0.51 -7.45 -3.89
CA ILE A 175 0.87 -7.90 -3.71
C ILE A 175 1.00 -8.54 -2.32
N ILE A 176 1.46 -9.79 -2.31
CA ILE A 176 1.75 -10.52 -1.08
C ILE A 176 3.22 -10.96 -1.09
N PRO A 177 3.83 -11.15 0.09
CA PRO A 177 5.21 -11.63 0.14
C PRO A 177 5.25 -13.12 -0.24
N ASN A 178 6.30 -13.55 -0.92
CA ASN A 178 6.59 -14.97 -1.14
C ASN A 178 7.46 -15.55 0.00
N SER A 179 7.64 -16.86 -0.01
CA SER A 179 8.47 -17.57 0.97
C SER A 179 9.88 -16.99 1.13
N ASP A 180 10.45 -16.51 0.03
CA ASP A 180 11.81 -15.94 0.02
C ASP A 180 11.87 -14.44 0.37
N TYR A 181 10.74 -13.79 0.67
CA TYR A 181 10.73 -12.37 1.02
C TYR A 181 11.56 -12.13 2.29
N LEU A 182 12.64 -11.32 2.17
CA LEU A 182 13.59 -11.00 3.26
C LEU A 182 14.15 -12.26 3.94
N LYS A 183 14.41 -13.33 3.18
CA LYS A 183 14.83 -14.62 3.75
C LYS A 183 16.13 -14.53 4.54
N GLU A 184 17.04 -13.65 4.17
CA GLU A 184 18.31 -13.46 4.87
C GLU A 184 18.08 -12.98 6.30
N ILE A 185 17.16 -12.03 6.49
CA ILE A 185 16.76 -11.52 7.81
C ILE A 185 15.96 -12.59 8.56
N ARG A 186 14.98 -13.22 7.88
CA ARG A 186 14.13 -14.26 8.48
C ARG A 186 14.94 -15.42 9.03
N ASN A 187 15.93 -15.89 8.27
CA ASN A 187 16.78 -16.98 8.69
C ASN A 187 17.58 -16.66 9.96
N ILE A 188 17.96 -15.40 10.15
CA ILE A 188 18.64 -14.96 11.38
C ILE A 188 17.64 -14.86 12.53
N VAL A 189 16.53 -14.20 12.32
CA VAL A 189 15.51 -13.94 13.36
C VAL A 189 14.92 -15.25 13.88
N PHE A 190 14.67 -16.21 12.99
CA PHE A 190 14.01 -17.47 13.33
C PHE A 190 14.95 -18.67 13.37
N SER A 191 16.26 -18.43 13.51
CA SER A 191 17.27 -19.50 13.53
C SER A 191 17.02 -20.57 14.62
N ASN A 192 16.36 -20.20 15.71
CA ASN A 192 16.06 -21.08 16.85
C ASN A 192 14.62 -21.62 16.84
N HIS A 193 13.83 -21.28 15.85
CA HIS A 193 12.45 -21.77 15.72
C HIS A 193 12.33 -22.61 14.46
N LYS A 194 11.62 -23.73 14.53
CA LYS A 194 11.25 -24.49 13.33
C LYS A 194 10.60 -23.50 12.36
N ASN A 195 11.21 -23.32 11.21
CA ASN A 195 10.64 -22.49 10.16
C ASN A 195 9.21 -22.97 9.93
N LYS A 196 8.24 -22.13 10.29
CA LYS A 196 6.92 -22.30 9.71
C LYS A 196 7.09 -22.00 8.24
N ASP A 197 6.91 -23.02 7.42
CA ASP A 197 6.89 -22.82 5.98
C ASP A 197 5.91 -21.69 5.69
N TYR A 198 6.40 -20.66 5.03
CA TYR A 198 5.59 -19.51 4.69
C TYR A 198 4.65 -19.91 3.56
N ASP A 199 3.38 -20.08 3.89
CA ASP A 199 2.37 -20.54 2.96
C ASP A 199 1.38 -19.42 2.65
N ASN A 200 1.17 -19.14 1.38
CA ASN A 200 0.22 -18.15 0.88
C ASN A 200 -1.10 -18.77 0.41
N SER A 201 -1.28 -20.07 0.56
CA SER A 201 -2.47 -20.77 0.02
C SER A 201 -3.77 -20.14 0.51
N GLU A 202 -3.91 -19.90 1.81
CA GLU A 202 -5.13 -19.28 2.38
C GLU A 202 -5.42 -17.89 1.78
N VAL A 203 -4.38 -17.09 1.57
CA VAL A 203 -4.53 -15.73 1.02
C VAL A 203 -4.93 -15.82 -0.46
N ILE A 204 -4.33 -16.76 -1.21
CA ILE A 204 -4.65 -16.99 -2.62
C ILE A 204 -6.08 -17.54 -2.75
N ASP A 205 -6.45 -18.53 -1.95
CA ASP A 205 -7.80 -19.12 -1.93
C ASP A 205 -8.85 -18.04 -1.64
N LEU A 206 -8.59 -17.19 -0.65
CA LEU A 206 -9.49 -16.10 -0.30
C LEU A 206 -9.60 -15.07 -1.42
N PHE A 207 -8.49 -14.77 -2.11
CA PHE A 207 -8.49 -13.89 -3.29
C PHE A 207 -9.37 -14.53 -4.39
N GLU A 208 -9.14 -15.79 -4.72
CA GLU A 208 -9.88 -16.51 -5.77
C GLU A 208 -11.35 -16.75 -5.43
N ALA A 209 -11.70 -16.83 -4.14
CA ALA A 209 -13.10 -16.89 -3.71
C ALA A 209 -13.85 -15.59 -4.05
N ASN A 210 -13.13 -14.44 -4.03
CA ASN A 210 -13.72 -13.11 -4.19
C ASN A 210 -13.58 -12.52 -5.60
N PHE A 211 -12.51 -12.85 -6.32
CA PHE A 211 -12.21 -12.30 -7.63
C PHE A 211 -11.88 -13.40 -8.62
N ASN A 212 -12.17 -13.17 -9.89
CA ASN A 212 -11.65 -14.00 -10.97
C ASN A 212 -10.15 -13.67 -11.11
N LYS A 213 -9.31 -14.66 -10.90
CA LYS A 213 -7.85 -14.50 -11.07
C LYS A 213 -7.52 -14.38 -12.55
N ILE A 214 -6.99 -13.24 -12.94
CA ILE A 214 -6.58 -12.95 -14.33
C ILE A 214 -5.11 -13.32 -14.51
N GLU A 215 -4.27 -12.92 -13.55
CA GLU A 215 -2.84 -13.24 -13.57
C GLU A 215 -2.34 -13.53 -12.15
N MET A 216 -1.32 -14.37 -12.09
CA MET A 216 -0.52 -14.59 -10.89
C MET A 216 0.94 -14.61 -11.31
N ILE A 217 1.71 -13.63 -10.80
CA ILE A 217 3.09 -13.38 -11.25
C ILE A 217 4.02 -13.45 -10.05
N ASP A 218 5.05 -14.27 -10.13
CA ASP A 218 6.11 -14.30 -9.12
C ASP A 218 7.23 -13.34 -9.55
N ILE A 219 7.66 -12.51 -8.62
CA ILE A 219 8.77 -11.56 -8.80
C ILE A 219 9.79 -11.85 -7.70
N SER A 220 11.03 -12.09 -8.08
CA SER A 220 12.10 -12.26 -7.10
C SER A 220 13.37 -11.61 -7.61
N TYR A 221 14.00 -10.79 -6.77
CA TYR A 221 15.23 -10.08 -7.11
C TYR A 221 16.02 -9.77 -5.84
N LYS A 222 17.27 -9.46 -6.02
CA LYS A 222 18.17 -9.10 -4.92
C LYS A 222 18.49 -7.62 -4.95
N VAL A 223 18.56 -7.02 -3.77
CA VAL A 223 18.88 -5.61 -3.59
C VAL A 223 20.12 -5.52 -2.69
N LYS A 224 21.10 -4.78 -3.14
CA LYS A 224 22.29 -4.46 -2.33
C LYS A 224 21.93 -3.32 -1.38
N LEU A 225 22.27 -3.49 -0.12
CA LEU A 225 22.08 -2.48 0.91
C LEU A 225 23.39 -2.22 1.62
N ASN A 226 23.67 -0.95 1.88
CA ASN A 226 24.75 -0.60 2.80
C ASN A 226 24.26 -0.76 4.25
N LYS A 227 25.16 -0.56 5.21
CA LYS A 227 24.87 -0.76 6.63
C LYS A 227 23.74 0.16 7.15
N GLU A 228 23.71 1.40 6.68
CA GLU A 228 22.68 2.36 7.10
C GLU A 228 21.31 1.96 6.54
N GLU A 229 21.25 1.55 5.29
CA GLU A 229 20.01 1.07 4.64
C GLU A 229 19.51 -0.21 5.30
N LEU A 230 20.40 -1.14 5.65
CA LEU A 230 20.03 -2.35 6.39
C LEU A 230 19.41 -1.98 7.74
N ASN A 231 19.99 -1.01 8.46
CA ASN A 231 19.44 -0.56 9.73
C ASN A 231 18.01 0.00 9.55
N LYS A 232 17.79 0.84 8.53
CA LYS A 232 16.46 1.39 8.21
C LYS A 232 15.46 0.28 7.85
N LEU A 233 15.90 -0.75 7.12
CA LEU A 233 15.06 -1.90 6.79
C LEU A 233 14.64 -2.63 8.07
N LEU A 234 15.55 -2.84 9.03
CA LEU A 234 15.23 -3.48 10.30
C LEU A 234 14.25 -2.64 11.13
N ASP A 235 14.31 -1.31 11.03
CA ASP A 235 13.39 -0.44 11.77
C ASP A 235 11.98 -0.41 11.14
N MET A 236 11.84 -0.69 9.85
CA MET A 236 10.55 -0.60 9.18
C MET A 236 9.82 -1.93 8.96
N THR A 237 10.53 -3.06 9.05
CA THR A 237 9.91 -4.36 8.77
C THR A 237 9.24 -4.97 10.01
N PRO A 238 8.00 -5.50 9.88
CA PRO A 238 7.35 -6.21 10.99
C PRO A 238 8.16 -7.40 11.53
N LEU A 239 9.04 -7.97 10.74
CA LEU A 239 9.87 -9.12 11.14
C LEU A 239 10.74 -8.83 12.38
N THR A 240 11.07 -7.57 12.60
CA THR A 240 12.03 -7.17 13.63
C THR A 240 11.43 -6.27 14.71
N TRP A 241 10.13 -6.04 14.71
CA TRP A 241 9.49 -5.14 15.69
C TRP A 241 9.65 -5.61 17.15
N ASN A 242 9.73 -6.91 17.35
CA ASN A 242 9.87 -7.49 18.69
C ASN A 242 11.34 -7.71 19.11
N LEU A 243 12.29 -7.32 18.26
CA LEU A 243 13.71 -7.46 18.56
C LEU A 243 14.22 -6.26 19.37
N SER A 244 15.07 -6.54 20.32
CA SER A 244 15.83 -5.53 21.05
C SER A 244 16.89 -4.89 20.15
N ASP A 245 17.40 -3.74 20.54
CA ASP A 245 18.49 -3.06 19.81
C ASP A 245 19.72 -3.95 19.70
N VAL A 246 20.02 -4.73 20.75
CA VAL A 246 21.17 -5.68 20.75
C VAL A 246 21.00 -6.77 19.69
N GLU A 247 19.78 -7.30 19.55
CA GLU A 247 19.50 -8.30 18.51
C GLU A 247 19.60 -7.72 17.10
N LYS A 248 19.10 -6.49 16.90
CA LYS A 248 19.24 -5.78 15.62
C LYS A 248 20.71 -5.54 15.29
N GLU A 249 21.52 -5.09 16.26
CA GLU A 249 22.97 -4.94 16.09
C GLU A 249 23.63 -6.27 15.71
N GLY A 250 23.16 -7.38 16.28
CA GLY A 250 23.61 -8.72 15.93
C GLY A 250 23.39 -9.06 14.46
N ILE A 251 22.24 -8.64 13.90
CA ILE A 251 21.94 -8.82 12.47
C ILE A 251 22.90 -7.94 11.62
N ILE A 252 23.09 -6.70 12.03
CA ILE A 252 23.96 -5.75 11.31
C ILE A 252 25.41 -6.27 11.28
N LYS A 253 25.90 -6.84 12.38
CA LYS A 253 27.26 -7.41 12.48
C LYS A 253 27.49 -8.60 11.55
N LYS A 254 26.42 -9.24 11.04
CA LYS A 254 26.57 -10.32 10.05
C LYS A 254 26.89 -9.80 8.64
N ASN A 255 26.98 -8.49 8.48
CA ASN A 255 27.37 -7.82 7.22
C ASN A 255 26.53 -8.28 6.01
N LEU A 256 25.21 -8.35 6.19
CA LEU A 256 24.30 -8.61 5.08
C LEU A 256 24.40 -7.44 4.09
N SER A 257 24.98 -7.69 2.94
CA SER A 257 25.12 -6.67 1.88
C SER A 257 24.05 -6.80 0.80
N GLU A 258 23.25 -7.85 0.87
CA GLU A 258 22.23 -8.15 -0.15
C GLU A 258 21.03 -8.83 0.52
N ILE A 259 19.83 -8.43 0.11
CA ILE A 259 18.58 -9.02 0.58
C ILE A 259 17.71 -9.43 -0.60
N THR A 260 16.89 -10.45 -0.39
CA THR A 260 15.93 -10.94 -1.38
C THR A 260 14.57 -10.26 -1.20
N MET A 261 14.12 -9.59 -2.26
CA MET A 261 12.75 -9.08 -2.39
C MET A 261 11.99 -10.07 -3.24
N SER A 262 10.99 -10.72 -2.66
CA SER A 262 10.24 -11.77 -3.33
C SER A 262 8.75 -11.60 -3.08
N PHE A 263 7.98 -11.42 -4.16
CA PHE A 263 6.56 -11.08 -4.12
C PHE A 263 5.76 -11.97 -5.07
N LYS A 264 4.52 -12.18 -4.70
CA LYS A 264 3.50 -12.70 -5.62
C LYS A 264 2.50 -11.57 -5.90
N VAL A 265 2.31 -11.27 -7.18
CA VAL A 265 1.35 -10.28 -7.65
C VAL A 265 0.12 -11.03 -8.17
N LEU A 266 -1.03 -10.75 -7.58
CA LEU A 266 -2.32 -11.30 -7.97
C LEU A 266 -3.11 -10.20 -8.68
N VAL A 267 -3.53 -10.44 -9.91
CA VAL A 267 -4.40 -9.52 -10.66
C VAL A 267 -5.79 -10.15 -10.76
N GLY A 268 -6.78 -9.44 -10.27
CA GLY A 268 -8.16 -9.91 -10.27
C GLY A 268 -9.15 -8.93 -10.88
N GLY A 269 -10.19 -9.49 -11.50
CA GLY A 269 -11.35 -8.75 -11.97
C GLY A 269 -12.62 -9.35 -11.40
N PHE A 270 -13.77 -8.77 -11.72
CA PHE A 270 -15.04 -9.38 -11.30
C PHE A 270 -15.24 -10.73 -11.95
N LYS A 271 -15.87 -11.65 -11.23
CA LYS A 271 -16.28 -12.93 -11.79
C LYS A 271 -17.40 -12.67 -12.81
N THR A 272 -17.19 -13.11 -14.02
CA THR A 272 -18.26 -13.11 -15.03
C THR A 272 -19.30 -14.14 -14.59
N SER A 273 -20.55 -13.71 -14.48
CA SER A 273 -21.69 -14.58 -14.17
C SER A 273 -21.91 -15.61 -15.27
#